data_a921855c9da281f3269f5e752290df35
#
_entry.id   a921855c9da281f3269f5e752290df35
#
_cell.length_a   1.000
_cell.length_b   1.000
_cell.length_c   1.000
_cell.angle_alpha   90.00
_cell.angle_beta   90.00
_cell.angle_gamma   90.00
#
_symmetry.space_group_name_H-M   'P 1'
#
loop_
_entity.id
_entity.type
_entity.pdbx_description
1 polymer ?
#
loop_
_entity_poly.entity_id
_entity_poly.type
_entity_poly.pdbx_seq_one_letter_code
_entity_poly.pdbx_strand_id
1 'polypeptide(L)'
;MKPKFARAPIKEAGRVAYLGESSNLSLLVHDRYGTTDVVHYPLPENVRGAKARVNELDDMEINILHTRGAFLLPPRALCDELVDAFFKWVAPVVPVINRSRFMRQYRDPKNPPSLLLLQAILLAGSRVCTNPQLMDSSGSTTPAAMTFYKRAKALFDANYEDDRVTMVQALILMGWYWEGPEGNRSTLK
;
A
#
# COMPACT_ATOMS: atom_id res chain seq x y z
N MET A 1 23.10 -27.84 22.46
CA MET A 1 22.73 -26.44 22.81
C MET A 1 21.22 -26.33 22.71
N LYS A 2 20.52 -26.08 23.78
CA LYS A 2 19.08 -25.82 23.75
C LYS A 2 18.86 -24.41 23.17
N PRO A 3 17.88 -24.18 22.25
CA PRO A 3 17.59 -22.86 21.76
C PRO A 3 17.19 -21.95 22.90
N LYS A 4 17.83 -20.79 23.03
CA LYS A 4 17.61 -19.80 24.09
C LYS A 4 16.29 -19.00 23.93
N PHE A 5 15.40 -19.41 23.02
CA PHE A 5 14.17 -18.67 22.74
C PHE A 5 12.97 -19.50 23.18
N ALA A 6 12.36 -19.13 24.28
CA ALA A 6 11.02 -19.60 24.63
C ALA A 6 10.02 -18.75 23.84
N ARG A 7 9.27 -19.37 22.93
CA ARG A 7 8.13 -18.72 22.27
C ARG A 7 6.99 -18.61 23.26
N ALA A 8 6.73 -17.41 23.77
CA ALA A 8 5.50 -17.17 24.50
C ALA A 8 4.32 -17.16 23.50
N PRO A 9 3.24 -17.90 23.74
CA PRO A 9 2.07 -17.86 22.87
C PRO A 9 1.45 -16.47 22.92
N ILE A 10 1.19 -15.87 21.75
CA ILE A 10 0.43 -14.64 21.65
C ILE A 10 -1.01 -14.96 22.05
N LYS A 11 -1.43 -14.53 23.24
CA LYS A 11 -2.75 -14.82 23.79
C LYS A 11 -3.88 -13.95 23.23
N GLU A 12 -3.52 -12.84 22.59
CA GLU A 12 -4.47 -11.89 22.00
C GLU A 12 -4.09 -11.56 20.56
N ALA A 13 -5.09 -11.46 19.68
CA ALA A 13 -4.91 -11.06 18.29
C ALA A 13 -4.54 -9.57 18.24
N GLY A 14 -3.26 -9.27 18.09
CA GLY A 14 -2.72 -7.92 17.94
C GLY A 14 -1.72 -7.84 16.79
N ARG A 15 -1.34 -6.64 16.39
CA ARG A 15 -0.22 -6.44 15.48
C ARG A 15 1.09 -6.79 16.20
N VAL A 16 1.90 -7.63 15.59
CA VAL A 16 3.24 -7.97 16.08
C VAL A 16 4.24 -7.09 15.34
N ALA A 17 5.06 -6.35 16.09
CA ALA A 17 6.16 -5.59 15.52
C ALA A 17 7.48 -6.31 15.81
N TYR A 18 8.35 -6.41 14.81
CA TYR A 18 9.72 -6.88 15.01
C TYR A 18 10.59 -5.73 15.52
N LEU A 19 11.14 -5.90 16.70
CA LEU A 19 12.16 -4.99 17.27
C LEU A 19 13.53 -5.63 17.03
N GLY A 20 14.21 -5.22 15.94
CA GLY A 20 15.58 -5.62 15.67
C GLY A 20 16.58 -4.94 16.59
N GLU A 21 17.82 -5.42 16.61
CA GLU A 21 18.93 -4.87 17.42
C GLU A 21 19.22 -3.39 17.13
N SER A 22 18.87 -2.92 15.93
CA SER A 22 19.01 -1.51 15.53
C SER A 22 17.89 -0.59 16.05
N SER A 23 16.85 -1.14 16.70
CA SER A 23 15.78 -0.33 17.26
C SER A 23 16.16 0.18 18.65
N ASN A 24 16.11 1.50 18.85
CA ASN A 24 16.31 2.10 20.18
C ASN A 24 15.28 1.61 21.22
N LEU A 25 14.15 1.08 20.79
CA LEU A 25 13.16 0.45 21.65
C LEU A 25 13.65 -0.88 22.23
N SER A 26 14.61 -1.57 21.58
CA SER A 26 15.22 -2.78 22.13
C SER A 26 15.92 -2.51 23.45
N LEU A 27 16.45 -1.30 23.66
CA LEU A 27 17.09 -0.88 24.90
C LEU A 27 16.09 -0.71 26.07
N LEU A 28 14.83 -0.37 25.75
CA LEU A 28 13.76 -0.21 26.74
C LEU A 28 13.14 -1.56 27.15
N VAL A 29 13.28 -2.57 26.29
CA VAL A 29 12.73 -3.91 26.46
C VAL A 29 13.73 -4.86 27.12
N HIS A 30 14.98 -4.43 27.35
CA HIS A 30 15.93 -5.20 28.11
C HIS A 30 15.43 -5.38 29.55
N ASP A 31 15.16 -6.63 29.89
CA ASP A 31 14.70 -7.00 31.21
C ASP A 31 15.71 -6.54 32.29
N ARG A 32 15.18 -6.07 33.43
CA ARG A 32 15.95 -5.67 34.61
C ARG A 32 16.92 -6.75 35.11
N TYR A 33 16.76 -7.99 34.66
CA TYR A 33 17.53 -9.15 35.10
C TYR A 33 18.56 -9.66 34.05
N GLY A 34 18.74 -8.94 32.94
CA GLY A 34 19.74 -9.30 31.93
C GLY A 34 19.50 -10.61 31.17
N THR A 35 18.30 -11.14 31.26
CA THR A 35 17.90 -12.30 30.44
C THR A 35 17.49 -11.81 29.06
N THR A 36 18.12 -12.36 28.01
CA THR A 36 17.84 -12.08 26.61
C THR A 36 16.56 -12.81 26.13
N ASP A 37 15.54 -12.90 26.96
CA ASP A 37 14.27 -13.45 26.55
C ASP A 37 13.51 -12.40 25.75
N VAL A 38 13.21 -12.71 24.50
CA VAL A 38 12.41 -11.86 23.64
C VAL A 38 10.97 -11.83 24.20
N VAL A 39 10.62 -10.75 24.85
CA VAL A 39 9.26 -10.53 25.33
C VAL A 39 8.44 -9.87 24.24
N HIS A 40 7.39 -10.52 23.82
CA HIS A 40 6.42 -9.94 22.87
C HIS A 40 5.38 -9.12 23.66
N TYR A 41 5.44 -7.81 23.54
CA TYR A 41 4.40 -6.93 24.06
C TYR A 41 3.33 -6.73 23.00
N PRO A 42 2.05 -6.98 23.29
CA PRO A 42 0.98 -6.58 22.38
C PRO A 42 0.97 -5.05 22.28
N LEU A 43 0.93 -4.52 21.05
CA LEU A 43 0.74 -3.10 20.83
C LEU A 43 -0.61 -2.68 21.43
N PRO A 44 -0.67 -1.53 22.14
CA PRO A 44 -1.93 -1.00 22.67
C PRO A 44 -2.99 -0.89 21.58
N GLU A 45 -4.26 -1.07 21.95
CA GLU A 45 -5.38 -1.05 20.99
C GLU A 45 -5.51 0.29 20.23
N ASN A 46 -5.09 1.38 20.84
CA ASN A 46 -5.05 2.71 20.24
C ASN A 46 -3.96 2.88 19.14
N VAL A 47 -3.03 1.94 19.01
CA VAL A 47 -2.06 1.89 17.90
C VAL A 47 -2.55 0.98 16.77
N ARG A 48 -3.77 0.49 16.86
CA ARG A 48 -4.38 -0.41 15.88
C ARG A 48 -4.89 0.37 14.67
N GLY A 49 -4.07 0.42 13.62
CA GLY A 49 -4.46 0.40 12.22
C GLY A 49 -5.24 1.59 11.65
N ALA A 50 -5.42 1.52 10.36
CA ALA A 50 -6.00 2.48 9.45
C ALA A 50 -7.24 3.27 9.94
N LYS A 51 -8.08 2.68 10.79
CA LYS A 51 -9.23 3.38 11.38
C LYS A 51 -8.84 4.48 12.38
N ALA A 52 -7.71 4.35 13.08
CA ALA A 52 -7.25 5.37 14.01
C ALA A 52 -6.70 6.59 13.26
N ARG A 53 -5.98 6.38 12.14
CA ARG A 53 -5.38 7.48 11.37
C ARG A 53 -6.34 8.18 10.41
N VAL A 54 -7.37 7.51 9.91
CA VAL A 54 -8.46 8.22 9.17
C VAL A 54 -9.15 9.23 10.09
N ASN A 55 -9.13 8.98 11.41
CA ASN A 55 -9.58 9.96 12.41
C ASN A 55 -8.51 11.01 12.79
N GLU A 56 -7.25 10.82 12.36
CA GLU A 56 -6.14 11.77 12.60
C GLU A 56 -5.97 12.75 11.43
N LEU A 57 -6.47 12.41 10.22
CA LEU A 57 -6.50 13.35 9.09
C LEU A 57 -7.53 14.43 9.38
N ASP A 58 -7.10 15.68 9.32
CA ASP A 58 -8.02 16.80 9.47
C ASP A 58 -8.92 16.96 8.23
N ASP A 59 -10.00 17.73 8.39
CA ASP A 59 -10.95 17.97 7.29
C ASP A 59 -10.28 18.66 6.09
N MET A 60 -9.21 19.42 6.31
CA MET A 60 -8.47 20.09 5.26
C MET A 60 -7.68 19.10 4.44
N GLU A 61 -7.00 18.13 5.07
CA GLU A 61 -6.27 17.07 4.38
C GLU A 61 -7.21 16.18 3.55
N ILE A 62 -8.37 15.85 4.10
CA ILE A 62 -9.41 15.10 3.38
C ILE A 62 -9.91 15.90 2.17
N ASN A 63 -10.15 17.19 2.32
CA ASN A 63 -10.57 18.07 1.23
C ASN A 63 -9.51 18.18 0.13
N ILE A 64 -8.23 18.21 0.48
CA ILE A 64 -7.12 18.18 -0.48
C ILE A 64 -7.15 16.86 -1.27
N LEU A 65 -7.36 15.72 -0.60
CA LEU A 65 -7.46 14.43 -1.27
C LEU A 65 -8.67 14.37 -2.21
N HIS A 66 -9.81 14.92 -1.81
CA HIS A 66 -10.98 15.04 -2.68
C HIS A 66 -10.70 15.92 -3.90
N THR A 67 -10.08 17.08 -3.71
CA THR A 67 -9.71 18.00 -4.80
C THR A 67 -8.73 17.36 -5.78
N ARG A 68 -7.80 16.54 -5.28
CA ARG A 68 -6.87 15.76 -6.12
C ARG A 68 -7.52 14.53 -6.76
N GLY A 69 -8.78 14.24 -6.46
CA GLY A 69 -9.52 13.10 -6.99
C GLY A 69 -8.99 11.75 -6.50
N ALA A 70 -8.30 11.71 -5.34
CA ALA A 70 -7.66 10.50 -4.82
C ALA A 70 -8.65 9.36 -4.56
N PHE A 71 -9.89 9.69 -4.23
CA PHE A 71 -10.98 8.75 -3.98
C PHE A 71 -11.73 8.31 -5.25
N LEU A 72 -11.47 8.94 -6.39
CA LEU A 72 -12.15 8.62 -7.63
C LEU A 72 -11.63 7.32 -8.23
N LEU A 73 -12.55 6.45 -8.59
CA LEU A 73 -12.29 5.22 -9.32
C LEU A 73 -12.98 5.27 -10.68
N PRO A 74 -12.43 4.61 -11.70
CA PRO A 74 -13.11 4.39 -12.96
C PRO A 74 -14.40 3.57 -12.79
N PRO A 75 -15.27 3.52 -13.81
CA PRO A 75 -16.38 2.57 -13.83
C PRO A 75 -15.93 1.15 -13.54
N ARG A 76 -16.76 0.38 -12.85
CA ARG A 76 -16.40 -0.96 -12.37
C ARG A 76 -15.86 -1.86 -13.50
N ALA A 77 -16.49 -1.83 -14.66
CA ALA A 77 -16.05 -2.63 -15.81
C ALA A 77 -14.61 -2.32 -16.22
N LEU A 78 -14.22 -1.02 -16.25
CA LEU A 78 -12.86 -0.62 -16.57
C LEU A 78 -11.89 -0.98 -15.44
N CYS A 79 -12.31 -0.87 -14.18
CA CYS A 79 -11.50 -1.36 -13.05
C CYS A 79 -11.21 -2.86 -13.19
N ASP A 80 -12.22 -3.67 -13.53
CA ASP A 80 -12.09 -5.12 -13.69
C ASP A 80 -11.09 -5.45 -14.82
N GLU A 81 -11.17 -4.77 -15.97
CA GLU A 81 -10.21 -4.93 -17.06
C GLU A 81 -8.77 -4.58 -16.66
N LEU A 82 -8.60 -3.47 -15.92
CA LEU A 82 -7.28 -3.03 -15.46
C LEU A 82 -6.68 -4.00 -14.43
N VAL A 83 -7.50 -4.51 -13.51
CA VAL A 83 -7.09 -5.51 -12.52
C VAL A 83 -6.71 -6.82 -13.21
N ASP A 84 -7.49 -7.26 -14.19
CA ASP A 84 -7.19 -8.47 -14.96
C ASP A 84 -5.91 -8.29 -15.80
N ALA A 85 -5.73 -7.14 -16.45
CA ALA A 85 -4.51 -6.82 -17.19
C ALA A 85 -3.27 -6.83 -16.27
N PHE A 86 -3.38 -6.25 -15.06
CA PHE A 86 -2.33 -6.31 -14.06
C PHE A 86 -1.96 -7.74 -13.69
N PHE A 87 -2.94 -8.59 -13.33
CA PHE A 87 -2.66 -9.96 -12.92
C PHE A 87 -2.18 -10.85 -14.07
N LYS A 88 -2.53 -10.51 -15.30
CA LYS A 88 -2.11 -11.24 -16.50
C LYS A 88 -0.68 -10.90 -16.91
N TRP A 89 -0.29 -9.64 -16.87
CA TRP A 89 0.93 -9.17 -17.50
C TRP A 89 1.98 -8.63 -16.53
N VAL A 90 1.59 -7.96 -15.44
CA VAL A 90 2.51 -7.32 -14.50
C VAL A 90 2.85 -8.25 -13.34
N ALA A 91 1.84 -8.87 -12.73
CA ALA A 91 2.03 -9.71 -11.55
C ALA A 91 2.99 -10.91 -11.76
N PRO A 92 3.09 -11.54 -12.96
CA PRO A 92 4.09 -12.58 -13.17
C PRO A 92 5.54 -12.07 -13.11
N VAL A 93 5.77 -10.80 -13.45
CA VAL A 93 7.09 -10.16 -13.42
C VAL A 93 7.38 -9.58 -12.04
N VAL A 94 6.36 -9.01 -11.39
CA VAL A 94 6.44 -8.40 -10.06
C VAL A 94 5.41 -9.05 -9.12
N PRO A 95 5.70 -10.22 -8.56
CA PRO A 95 4.75 -11.02 -7.78
C PRO A 95 4.59 -10.54 -6.35
N VAL A 96 4.39 -9.24 -6.16
CA VAL A 96 4.28 -8.62 -4.82
C VAL A 96 2.88 -8.68 -4.23
N ILE A 97 1.85 -9.00 -5.06
CA ILE A 97 0.45 -9.05 -4.65
C ILE A 97 -0.06 -10.48 -4.62
N ASN A 98 -0.60 -10.91 -3.48
CA ASN A 98 -1.31 -12.18 -3.39
C ASN A 98 -2.67 -12.05 -4.10
N ARG A 99 -2.80 -12.66 -5.30
CA ARG A 99 -3.99 -12.59 -6.13
C ARG A 99 -5.25 -13.05 -5.41
N SER A 100 -5.20 -14.19 -4.74
CA SER A 100 -6.37 -14.78 -4.09
C SER A 100 -6.89 -13.88 -2.95
N ARG A 101 -5.98 -13.33 -2.14
CA ARG A 101 -6.32 -12.39 -1.06
C ARG A 101 -6.91 -11.10 -1.63
N PHE A 102 -6.23 -10.50 -2.63
CA PHE A 102 -6.69 -9.26 -3.25
C PHE A 102 -8.06 -9.42 -3.92
N MET A 103 -8.26 -10.46 -4.74
CA MET A 103 -9.52 -10.68 -5.44
C MET A 103 -10.70 -10.96 -4.49
N ARG A 104 -10.44 -11.58 -3.34
CA ARG A 104 -11.47 -11.75 -2.30
C ARG A 104 -11.91 -10.40 -1.74
N GLN A 105 -10.96 -9.52 -1.39
CA GLN A 105 -11.26 -8.18 -0.90
C GLN A 105 -11.91 -7.31 -1.98
N TYR A 106 -11.42 -7.40 -3.22
CA TYR A 106 -11.91 -6.64 -4.35
C TYR A 106 -13.39 -6.93 -4.68
N ARG A 107 -13.86 -8.13 -4.36
CA ARG A 107 -15.26 -8.55 -4.54
C ARG A 107 -16.13 -8.33 -3.31
N ASP A 108 -15.53 -8.04 -2.17
CA ASP A 108 -16.24 -7.85 -0.91
C ASP A 108 -16.47 -6.36 -0.63
N PRO A 109 -17.73 -5.87 -0.72
CA PRO A 109 -18.03 -4.47 -0.42
C PRO A 109 -17.82 -4.09 1.05
N LYS A 110 -17.84 -5.08 1.96
CA LYS A 110 -17.70 -4.84 3.41
C LYS A 110 -16.24 -4.66 3.82
N ASN A 111 -15.32 -5.26 3.08
CA ASN A 111 -13.90 -5.22 3.39
C ASN A 111 -13.09 -5.03 2.10
N PRO A 112 -13.21 -3.87 1.43
CA PRO A 112 -12.52 -3.60 0.17
C PRO A 112 -11.00 -3.56 0.38
N PRO A 113 -10.21 -3.75 -0.69
CA PRO A 113 -8.77 -3.58 -0.63
C PRO A 113 -8.41 -2.12 -0.32
N SER A 114 -7.20 -1.91 0.18
CA SER A 114 -6.66 -0.55 0.35
C SER A 114 -6.80 0.28 -0.92
N LEU A 115 -7.30 1.50 -0.77
CA LEU A 115 -7.48 2.41 -1.91
C LEU A 115 -6.15 2.78 -2.55
N LEU A 116 -5.11 2.99 -1.74
CA LEU A 116 -3.74 3.23 -2.22
C LEU A 116 -3.26 2.07 -3.09
N LEU A 117 -3.42 0.84 -2.61
CA LEU A 117 -3.01 -0.35 -3.36
C LEU A 117 -3.83 -0.52 -4.64
N LEU A 118 -5.14 -0.26 -4.58
CA LEU A 118 -6.01 -0.33 -5.75
C LEU A 118 -5.59 0.68 -6.82
N GLN A 119 -5.34 1.96 -6.46
CA GLN A 119 -4.86 2.98 -7.40
C GLN A 119 -3.51 2.58 -8.02
N ALA A 120 -2.59 1.98 -7.25
CA ALA A 120 -1.30 1.50 -7.75
C ALA A 120 -1.45 0.29 -8.70
N ILE A 121 -2.40 -0.61 -8.46
CA ILE A 121 -2.73 -1.71 -9.38
C ILE A 121 -3.35 -1.18 -10.67
N LEU A 122 -4.27 -0.21 -10.59
CA LEU A 122 -4.88 0.43 -11.76
C LEU A 122 -3.82 1.17 -12.60
N LEU A 123 -2.87 1.83 -11.95
CA LEU A 123 -1.71 2.43 -12.62
C LEU A 123 -0.93 1.38 -13.43
N ALA A 124 -0.49 0.31 -12.77
CA ALA A 124 0.32 -0.72 -13.42
C ALA A 124 -0.47 -1.44 -14.53
N GLY A 125 -1.76 -1.72 -14.30
CA GLY A 125 -2.68 -2.30 -15.28
C GLY A 125 -2.89 -1.39 -16.50
N SER A 126 -2.99 -0.07 -16.31
CA SER A 126 -3.19 0.87 -17.40
C SER A 126 -2.01 0.93 -18.38
N ARG A 127 -0.81 0.56 -17.95
CA ARG A 127 0.38 0.52 -18.82
C ARG A 127 0.38 -0.65 -19.80
N VAL A 128 -0.41 -1.68 -19.52
CA VAL A 128 -0.46 -2.91 -20.33
C VAL A 128 -1.85 -3.21 -20.88
N CYS A 129 -2.85 -2.41 -20.50
CA CYS A 129 -4.21 -2.51 -21.00
C CYS A 129 -4.34 -1.81 -22.36
N THR A 130 -5.08 -2.43 -23.28
CA THR A 130 -5.32 -1.91 -24.64
C THR A 130 -6.70 -1.28 -24.81
N ASN A 131 -7.42 -1.00 -23.71
CA ASN A 131 -8.74 -0.40 -23.80
C ASN A 131 -8.66 1.04 -24.38
N PRO A 132 -9.41 1.35 -25.46
CA PRO A 132 -9.38 2.67 -26.08
C PRO A 132 -9.76 3.83 -25.15
N GLN A 133 -10.57 3.58 -24.12
CA GLN A 133 -10.96 4.60 -23.14
C GLN A 133 -9.78 5.14 -22.31
N LEU A 134 -8.67 4.42 -22.27
CA LEU A 134 -7.44 4.83 -21.59
C LEU A 134 -6.47 5.58 -22.49
N MET A 135 -6.70 5.51 -23.81
CA MET A 135 -5.79 6.05 -24.83
C MET A 135 -6.15 7.49 -25.15
N ASP A 136 -5.13 8.30 -25.34
CA ASP A 136 -5.23 9.62 -25.94
C ASP A 136 -5.32 9.55 -27.47
N SER A 137 -5.36 10.70 -28.13
CA SER A 137 -5.39 10.81 -29.60
C SER A 137 -4.17 10.21 -30.29
N SER A 138 -3.07 10.01 -29.58
CA SER A 138 -1.84 9.36 -30.08
C SER A 138 -1.82 7.84 -29.82
N GLY A 139 -2.86 7.28 -29.19
CA GLY A 139 -2.92 5.87 -28.78
C GLY A 139 -2.10 5.56 -27.52
N SER A 140 -1.66 6.58 -26.78
CA SER A 140 -0.89 6.39 -25.54
C SER A 140 -1.79 6.30 -24.29
N THR A 141 -1.49 5.36 -23.40
CA THR A 141 -2.14 5.24 -22.08
C THR A 141 -1.45 6.09 -21.00
N THR A 142 -0.41 6.85 -21.36
CA THR A 142 0.38 7.65 -20.40
C THR A 142 -0.46 8.66 -19.60
N PRO A 143 -1.44 9.39 -20.18
CA PRO A 143 -2.27 10.33 -19.41
C PRO A 143 -3.14 9.62 -18.36
N ALA A 144 -3.70 8.44 -18.69
CA ALA A 144 -4.44 7.63 -17.74
C ALA A 144 -3.54 7.11 -16.61
N ALA A 145 -2.38 6.60 -16.95
CA ALA A 145 -1.37 6.16 -16.00
C ALA A 145 -0.93 7.31 -15.06
N MET A 146 -0.68 8.52 -15.61
CA MET A 146 -0.38 9.70 -14.82
C MET A 146 -1.50 10.03 -13.82
N THR A 147 -2.74 9.89 -14.23
CA THR A 147 -3.89 10.16 -13.36
C THR A 147 -3.90 9.22 -12.16
N PHE A 148 -3.73 7.90 -12.40
CA PHE A 148 -3.68 6.92 -11.31
C PHE A 148 -2.45 7.13 -10.43
N TYR A 149 -1.30 7.45 -11.01
CA TYR A 149 -0.10 7.78 -10.25
C TYR A 149 -0.31 8.97 -9.31
N LYS A 150 -0.86 10.09 -9.81
CA LYS A 150 -1.14 11.27 -8.99
C LYS A 150 -2.11 10.99 -7.85
N ARG A 151 -3.12 10.15 -8.09
CA ARG A 151 -4.09 9.72 -7.07
C ARG A 151 -3.43 8.84 -6.01
N ALA A 152 -2.66 7.83 -6.42
CA ALA A 152 -1.90 6.98 -5.50
C ALA A 152 -0.89 7.80 -4.69
N LYS A 153 -0.16 8.72 -5.36
CA LYS A 153 0.80 9.60 -4.69
C LYS A 153 0.13 10.50 -3.66
N ALA A 154 -1.04 11.06 -3.95
CA ALA A 154 -1.75 11.89 -2.99
C ALA A 154 -2.14 11.12 -1.72
N LEU A 155 -2.61 9.87 -1.86
CA LEU A 155 -2.92 8.99 -0.73
C LEU A 155 -1.67 8.63 0.07
N PHE A 156 -0.56 8.37 -0.62
CA PHE A 156 0.72 8.06 0.03
C PHE A 156 1.28 9.25 0.80
N ASP A 157 1.32 10.45 0.17
CA ASP A 157 1.84 11.67 0.78
C ASP A 157 1.02 12.09 2.03
N ALA A 158 -0.29 11.83 2.01
CA ALA A 158 -1.18 12.07 3.16
C ALA A 158 -1.11 10.97 4.24
N ASN A 159 -0.27 9.96 4.08
CA ASN A 159 -0.23 8.79 4.98
C ASN A 159 -1.61 8.15 5.21
N TYR A 160 -2.45 8.10 4.16
CA TYR A 160 -3.81 7.55 4.24
C TYR A 160 -3.84 6.06 4.56
N GLU A 161 -2.75 5.32 4.29
CA GLU A 161 -2.61 3.88 4.54
C GLU A 161 -1.63 3.62 5.67
N ASP A 162 -2.01 2.77 6.61
CA ASP A 162 -1.19 2.40 7.78
C ASP A 162 -0.45 1.07 7.63
N ASP A 163 -0.98 0.16 6.80
CA ASP A 163 -0.34 -1.13 6.63
C ASP A 163 0.95 -0.98 5.82
N ARG A 164 2.07 -1.14 6.51
CA ARG A 164 3.41 -1.00 5.92
C ARG A 164 3.65 -1.93 4.74
N VAL A 165 3.07 -3.14 4.77
CA VAL A 165 3.20 -4.11 3.67
C VAL A 165 2.47 -3.57 2.45
N THR A 166 1.24 -3.11 2.63
CA THR A 166 0.43 -2.48 1.58
C THR A 166 1.11 -1.23 1.01
N MET A 167 1.73 -0.39 1.87
CA MET A 167 2.50 0.78 1.43
C MET A 167 3.68 0.38 0.54
N VAL A 168 4.48 -0.60 0.95
CA VAL A 168 5.63 -1.09 0.15
C VAL A 168 5.15 -1.69 -1.17
N GLN A 169 4.09 -2.49 -1.16
CA GLN A 169 3.49 -3.05 -2.37
C GLN A 169 3.06 -1.94 -3.35
N ALA A 170 2.37 -0.92 -2.84
CA ALA A 170 1.94 0.22 -3.65
C ALA A 170 3.13 1.00 -4.22
N LEU A 171 4.16 1.27 -3.42
CA LEU A 171 5.37 1.97 -3.87
C LEU A 171 6.10 1.22 -4.98
N ILE A 172 6.23 -0.11 -4.88
CA ILE A 172 6.84 -0.93 -5.94
C ILE A 172 6.05 -0.78 -7.23
N LEU A 173 4.72 -0.81 -7.18
CA LEU A 173 3.87 -0.63 -8.36
C LEU A 173 3.88 0.80 -8.90
N MET A 174 3.97 1.80 -8.02
CA MET A 174 4.12 3.21 -8.43
C MET A 174 5.44 3.47 -9.17
N GLY A 175 6.50 2.71 -8.86
CA GLY A 175 7.77 2.70 -9.60
C GLY A 175 7.61 2.25 -11.07
N TRP A 176 6.49 1.63 -11.43
CA TRP A 176 6.15 1.29 -12.82
C TRP A 176 5.79 2.53 -13.68
N TYR A 177 5.54 3.67 -13.03
CA TYR A 177 5.31 4.92 -13.72
C TYR A 177 6.64 5.56 -14.12
N TRP A 178 6.89 5.63 -15.42
CA TRP A 178 8.08 6.23 -16.02
C TRP A 178 7.66 7.35 -16.96
N GLU A 179 8.07 8.56 -16.68
CA GLU A 179 7.79 9.74 -17.53
C GLU A 179 8.81 9.92 -18.67
N GLY A 180 9.82 9.05 -18.78
CA GLY A 180 10.94 9.22 -19.71
C GLY A 180 12.06 10.11 -19.15
N PRO A 181 13.15 10.31 -19.92
CA PRO A 181 14.32 11.04 -19.44
C PRO A 181 14.04 12.51 -19.07
N GLU A 182 12.99 13.12 -19.60
CA GLU A 182 12.63 14.51 -19.33
C GLU A 182 11.77 14.69 -18.07
N GLY A 183 10.98 13.68 -17.68
CA GLY A 183 10.11 13.73 -16.50
C GLY A 183 10.84 13.61 -15.16
N ASN A 184 12.05 13.10 -15.15
CA ASN A 184 12.82 12.83 -13.92
C ASN A 184 13.47 14.07 -13.27
N ARG A 185 13.37 15.24 -13.89
CA ARG A 185 13.95 16.47 -13.30
C ARG A 185 13.14 17.06 -12.16
N SER A 186 11.89 16.67 -12.00
CA SER A 186 11.00 17.22 -10.96
C SER A 186 10.93 16.40 -9.66
N THR A 187 11.44 15.16 -9.65
CA THR A 187 11.41 14.30 -8.46
C THR A 187 12.70 14.34 -7.62
N LEU A 188 13.72 15.08 -8.05
CA LEU A 188 15.01 15.24 -7.37
C LEU A 188 15.21 16.65 -6.80
N LYS A 189 14.13 17.37 -6.48
CA LYS A 189 14.23 18.64 -5.70
C LYS A 189 13.54 18.51 -4.38
#